data_f5f3eb8f9d5364e086e903b0b69372b6
#
_entry.id   f5f3eb8f9d5364e086e903b0b69372b6
#
_cell.length_a   1.000
_cell.length_b   1.000
_cell.length_c   1.000
_cell.angle_alpha   90.00
_cell.angle_beta   90.00
_cell.angle_gamma   90.00
#
_symmetry.space_group_name_H-M   'P 1'
#
loop_
_entity.id
_entity.type
_entity.pdbx_description
1 polymer ?
#
loop_
_entity_poly.entity_id
_entity_poly.type
_entity_poly.pdbx_seq_one_letter_code
_entity_poly.pdbx_strand_id
1 'polypeptide(L)'
;MNNMKVLLNGIIKENPTFVLLLGMCPTLGTTSSAMNGMSMGLATMAVLIFSNLIISLIKNLIPDMVRIPSFIVVIASLVTILQMLIKAYAPEVDKSLGLFIPLIVVNCIILGRAEAFAAKNGVVPSIFDGIGMGLGFTIALTLLGATRELLGTGKVFSMTIFPESYGALIFVLAPGAFIALGYLIAIINKIRTP
;
A
#
# COMPACT_ATOMS: atom_id res chain seq x y z
N MET A 1 18.72 -17.41 -3.22
CA MET A 1 17.26 -17.25 -3.42
C MET A 1 17.05 -16.63 -4.79
N ASN A 2 16.16 -17.21 -5.62
CA ASN A 2 15.85 -16.59 -6.92
C ASN A 2 15.03 -15.30 -6.67
N ASN A 3 15.62 -14.14 -7.00
CA ASN A 3 15.01 -12.83 -6.80
C ASN A 3 13.63 -12.73 -7.50
N MET A 4 13.46 -13.40 -8.63
CA MET A 4 12.18 -13.48 -9.34
C MET A 4 11.08 -14.20 -8.53
N LYS A 5 11.45 -15.22 -7.74
CA LYS A 5 10.49 -15.90 -6.86
C LYS A 5 10.04 -15.00 -5.70
N VAL A 6 10.93 -14.17 -5.18
CA VAL A 6 10.59 -13.19 -4.12
C VAL A 6 9.58 -12.18 -4.64
N LEU A 7 9.80 -11.65 -5.84
CA LEU A 7 8.90 -10.71 -6.50
C LEU A 7 7.50 -11.30 -6.75
N LEU A 8 7.44 -12.48 -7.36
CA LEU A 8 6.16 -13.16 -7.66
C LEU A 8 5.41 -13.59 -6.38
N ASN A 9 6.14 -13.99 -5.34
CA ASN A 9 5.52 -14.30 -4.05
C ASN A 9 4.83 -13.07 -3.45
N GLY A 10 5.46 -11.89 -3.50
CA GLY A 10 4.88 -10.65 -3.00
C GLY A 10 3.58 -10.24 -3.70
N ILE A 11 3.46 -10.52 -5.00
CA ILE A 11 2.27 -10.15 -5.77
C ILE A 11 1.10 -11.12 -5.53
N ILE A 12 1.36 -12.44 -5.55
CA ILE A 12 0.31 -13.47 -5.62
C ILE A 12 0.14 -14.22 -4.30
N LYS A 13 1.24 -14.80 -3.77
CA LYS A 13 1.18 -15.68 -2.60
C LYS A 13 1.12 -14.93 -1.28
N GLU A 14 1.86 -13.84 -1.16
CA GLU A 14 1.97 -13.01 0.04
C GLU A 14 1.45 -11.61 -0.21
N ASN A 15 0.31 -11.49 -0.93
CA ASN A 15 -0.28 -10.16 -1.16
C ASN A 15 -0.54 -9.49 0.19
N PRO A 16 0.02 -8.27 0.41
CA PRO A 16 0.01 -7.65 1.73
C PRO A 16 -1.41 -7.36 2.23
N THR A 17 -2.32 -6.93 1.35
CA THR A 17 -3.68 -6.55 1.75
C THR A 17 -4.61 -7.75 1.87
N PHE A 18 -4.61 -8.65 0.88
CA PHE A 18 -5.59 -9.73 0.82
C PHE A 18 -5.17 -10.99 1.60
N VAL A 19 -3.88 -11.20 1.81
CA VAL A 19 -3.35 -12.40 2.47
C VAL A 19 -2.81 -12.08 3.86
N LEU A 20 -1.96 -11.06 3.96
CA LEU A 20 -1.33 -10.68 5.23
C LEU A 20 -2.19 -9.72 6.05
N LEU A 21 -3.21 -9.11 5.47
CA LEU A 21 -4.08 -8.09 6.09
C LEU A 21 -3.27 -6.90 6.65
N LEU A 22 -2.15 -6.58 6.01
CA LEU A 22 -1.29 -5.46 6.36
C LEU A 22 -1.66 -4.22 5.55
N GLY A 23 -1.43 -3.04 6.13
CA GLY A 23 -1.70 -1.76 5.46
C GLY A 23 -3.18 -1.42 5.36
N MET A 24 -3.99 -1.86 6.32
CA MET A 24 -5.44 -1.59 6.32
C MET A 24 -5.77 -0.11 6.48
N CYS A 25 -4.96 0.65 7.24
CA CYS A 25 -5.22 2.07 7.48
C CYS A 25 -5.30 2.90 6.19
N PRO A 26 -4.29 2.90 5.30
CA PRO A 26 -4.43 3.57 4.01
C PRO A 26 -5.43 2.88 3.09
N THR A 27 -5.56 1.55 3.16
CA THR A 27 -6.54 0.81 2.35
C THR A 27 -7.98 1.28 2.59
N LEU A 28 -8.36 1.57 3.82
CA LEU A 28 -9.71 2.04 4.14
C LEU A 28 -9.87 3.55 3.90
N GLY A 29 -8.83 4.34 4.14
CA GLY A 29 -8.89 5.79 4.07
C GLY A 29 -8.79 6.36 2.66
N THR A 30 -7.93 5.81 1.80
CA THR A 30 -7.61 6.40 0.50
C THR A 30 -8.37 5.80 -0.69
N THR A 31 -9.03 4.65 -0.50
CA THR A 31 -9.72 3.93 -1.59
C THR A 31 -11.14 4.44 -1.88
N SER A 32 -11.44 5.71 -1.60
CA SER A 32 -12.69 6.33 -2.03
C SER A 32 -12.79 6.47 -3.55
N SER A 33 -11.65 6.55 -4.24
CA SER A 33 -11.52 6.54 -5.69
C SER A 33 -10.38 5.62 -6.14
N ALA A 34 -10.52 5.00 -7.31
CA ALA A 34 -9.50 4.14 -7.90
C ALA A 34 -8.19 4.89 -8.16
N MET A 35 -8.27 6.15 -8.59
CA MET A 35 -7.12 7.00 -8.85
C MET A 35 -6.33 7.31 -7.56
N ASN A 36 -7.05 7.63 -6.48
CA ASN A 36 -6.43 7.88 -5.17
C ASN A 36 -5.76 6.62 -4.63
N GLY A 37 -6.41 5.45 -4.77
CA GLY A 37 -5.86 4.17 -4.39
C GLY A 37 -4.57 3.83 -5.15
N MET A 38 -4.56 4.06 -6.46
CA MET A 38 -3.38 3.84 -7.30
C MET A 38 -2.22 4.78 -6.94
N SER A 39 -2.50 6.08 -6.79
CA SER A 39 -1.49 7.08 -6.42
C SER A 39 -0.86 6.78 -5.05
N MET A 40 -1.69 6.41 -4.07
CA MET A 40 -1.22 6.02 -2.73
C MET A 40 -0.41 4.73 -2.75
N GLY A 41 -0.83 3.76 -3.56
CA GLY A 41 -0.09 2.51 -3.75
C GLY A 41 1.30 2.74 -4.33
N LEU A 42 1.42 3.56 -5.37
CA LEU A 42 2.70 3.92 -5.98
C LEU A 42 3.61 4.70 -5.02
N ALA A 43 3.05 5.66 -4.27
CA ALA A 43 3.79 6.39 -3.24
C ALA A 43 4.34 5.44 -2.16
N THR A 44 3.50 4.52 -1.67
CA THR A 44 3.92 3.51 -0.69
C THR A 44 4.97 2.56 -1.25
N MET A 45 4.86 2.15 -2.52
CA MET A 45 5.85 1.32 -3.21
C MET A 45 7.21 2.01 -3.28
N ALA A 46 7.26 3.29 -3.64
CA ALA A 46 8.49 4.06 -3.69
C ALA A 46 9.17 4.11 -2.31
N VAL A 47 8.40 4.46 -1.26
CA VAL A 47 8.93 4.49 0.12
C VAL A 47 9.41 3.10 0.55
N LEU A 48 8.68 2.03 0.21
CA LEU A 48 9.03 0.67 0.60
C LEU A 48 10.36 0.22 -0.04
N ILE A 49 10.59 0.54 -1.30
CA ILE A 49 11.84 0.22 -2.00
C ILE A 49 13.03 0.93 -1.33
N PHE A 50 12.93 2.25 -1.14
CA PHE A 50 14.01 3.04 -0.53
C PHE A 50 14.22 2.69 0.94
N SER A 51 13.14 2.45 1.68
CA SER A 51 13.21 2.02 3.07
C SER A 51 13.92 0.66 3.21
N ASN A 52 13.53 -0.34 2.43
CA ASN A 52 14.17 -1.64 2.45
C ASN A 52 15.65 -1.56 2.06
N LEU A 53 16.00 -0.72 1.09
CA LEU A 53 17.38 -0.48 0.68
C LEU A 53 18.21 0.10 1.83
N ILE A 54 17.75 1.21 2.42
CA ILE A 54 18.49 1.92 3.47
C ILE A 54 18.59 1.05 4.74
N ILE A 55 17.50 0.43 5.15
CA ILE A 55 17.48 -0.44 6.33
C ILE A 55 18.41 -1.64 6.16
N SER A 56 18.44 -2.25 4.97
CA SER A 56 19.35 -3.36 4.70
C SER A 56 20.84 -2.92 4.74
N LEU A 57 21.16 -1.66 4.44
CA LEU A 57 22.52 -1.12 4.57
C LEU A 57 22.91 -0.82 6.02
N ILE A 58 21.97 -0.27 6.82
CA ILE A 58 22.24 0.24 8.17
C ILE A 58 22.04 -0.84 9.24
N LYS A 59 21.41 -1.97 8.91
CA LYS A 59 21.02 -3.01 9.88
C LYS A 59 22.12 -3.45 10.84
N ASN A 60 23.37 -3.49 10.39
CA ASN A 60 24.51 -3.91 11.19
C ASN A 60 24.99 -2.85 12.19
N LEU A 61 24.55 -1.59 12.03
CA LEU A 61 24.94 -0.47 12.87
C LEU A 61 23.96 -0.26 14.04
N ILE A 62 22.73 -0.78 13.92
CA ILE A 62 21.66 -0.53 14.86
C ILE A 62 21.55 -1.70 15.83
N PRO A 63 21.70 -1.48 17.16
CA PRO A 63 21.50 -2.51 18.18
C PRO A 63 20.02 -2.93 18.25
N ASP A 64 19.77 -4.19 18.61
CA ASP A 64 18.42 -4.79 18.59
C ASP A 64 17.40 -4.06 19.47
N MET A 65 17.84 -3.47 20.58
CA MET A 65 16.96 -2.77 21.53
C MET A 65 16.29 -1.50 20.96
N VAL A 66 16.95 -0.82 20.00
CA VAL A 66 16.45 0.44 19.41
C VAL A 66 16.11 0.31 17.92
N ARG A 67 15.96 -0.92 17.42
CA ARG A 67 15.76 -1.20 16.01
C ARG A 67 14.48 -0.58 15.47
N ILE A 68 13.34 -0.80 16.09
CA ILE A 68 12.04 -0.30 15.64
C ILE A 68 11.98 1.24 15.61
N PRO A 69 12.36 1.97 16.70
CA PRO A 69 12.40 3.43 16.66
C PRO A 69 13.33 3.98 15.57
N SER A 70 14.48 3.36 15.33
CA SER A 70 15.43 3.79 14.31
C SER A 70 14.84 3.61 12.90
N PHE A 71 14.15 2.52 12.64
CA PHE A 71 13.47 2.30 11.34
C PHE A 71 12.38 3.33 11.10
N ILE A 72 11.60 3.69 12.12
CA ILE A 72 10.57 4.73 12.02
C ILE A 72 11.19 6.08 11.63
N VAL A 73 12.33 6.46 12.21
CA VAL A 73 13.02 7.72 11.87
C VAL A 73 13.47 7.74 10.40
N VAL A 74 14.05 6.63 9.93
CA VAL A 74 14.47 6.50 8.52
C VAL A 74 13.26 6.61 7.58
N ILE A 75 12.18 5.88 7.87
CA ILE A 75 10.96 5.90 7.07
C ILE A 75 10.33 7.29 7.07
N ALA A 76 10.27 7.95 8.24
CA ALA A 76 9.74 9.31 8.37
C ALA A 76 10.52 10.32 7.52
N SER A 77 11.84 10.23 7.53
CA SER A 77 12.70 11.09 6.70
C SER A 77 12.42 10.90 5.21
N LEU A 78 12.29 9.65 4.76
CA LEU A 78 11.96 9.32 3.36
C LEU A 78 10.57 9.83 2.96
N VAL A 79 9.59 9.64 3.82
CA VAL A 79 8.21 10.12 3.56
C VAL A 79 8.15 11.63 3.49
N THR A 80 8.91 12.34 4.34
CA THR A 80 9.01 13.81 4.28
C THR A 80 9.62 14.28 2.96
N ILE A 81 10.68 13.64 2.49
CA ILE A 81 11.28 13.93 1.19
C ILE A 81 10.27 13.67 0.06
N LEU A 82 9.57 12.53 0.10
CA LEU A 82 8.54 12.20 -0.88
C LEU A 82 7.42 13.24 -0.89
N GLN A 83 6.97 13.68 0.29
CA GLN A 83 5.92 14.70 0.41
C GLN A 83 6.36 16.03 -0.21
N MET A 84 7.60 16.46 0.02
CA MET A 84 8.15 17.66 -0.60
C MET A 84 8.21 17.53 -2.12
N LEU A 85 8.60 16.36 -2.64
CA LEU A 85 8.63 16.09 -4.08
C LEU A 85 7.23 16.11 -4.70
N ILE A 86 6.25 15.45 -4.08
CA ILE A 86 4.86 15.44 -4.56
C ILE A 86 4.31 16.86 -4.57
N LYS A 87 4.56 17.65 -3.53
CA LYS A 87 4.12 19.04 -3.43
C LYS A 87 4.73 19.94 -4.53
N ALA A 88 5.97 19.64 -4.93
CA ALA A 88 6.67 20.41 -5.97
C ALA A 88 6.23 20.04 -7.39
N TYR A 89 6.03 18.73 -7.66
CA TYR A 89 5.80 18.23 -9.02
C TYR A 89 4.34 17.90 -9.34
N ALA A 90 3.54 17.53 -8.32
CA ALA A 90 2.17 17.10 -8.49
C ALA A 90 1.23 17.67 -7.40
N PRO A 91 0.98 19.00 -7.40
CA PRO A 91 0.17 19.65 -6.37
C PRO A 91 -1.29 19.17 -6.32
N GLU A 92 -1.81 18.62 -7.41
CA GLU A 92 -3.15 18.02 -7.46
C GLU A 92 -3.24 16.73 -6.60
N VAL A 93 -2.18 15.91 -6.66
CA VAL A 93 -2.07 14.69 -5.85
C VAL A 93 -1.89 15.05 -4.38
N ASP A 94 -1.14 16.11 -4.07
CA ASP A 94 -0.96 16.59 -2.69
C ASP A 94 -2.30 17.04 -2.08
N LYS A 95 -3.15 17.73 -2.84
CA LYS A 95 -4.49 18.14 -2.37
C LYS A 95 -5.38 16.95 -2.02
N SER A 96 -5.28 15.84 -2.77
CA SER A 96 -6.10 14.65 -2.56
C SER A 96 -5.55 13.73 -1.48
N LEU A 97 -4.23 13.61 -1.38
CA LEU A 97 -3.54 12.61 -0.56
C LEU A 97 -2.72 13.19 0.59
N GLY A 98 -2.56 14.53 0.68
CA GLY A 98 -1.68 15.18 1.64
C GLY A 98 -1.93 14.82 3.09
N LEU A 99 -3.20 14.60 3.48
CA LEU A 99 -3.57 14.12 4.81
C LEU A 99 -3.20 12.65 5.05
N PHE A 100 -3.06 11.85 3.98
CA PHE A 100 -2.81 10.42 4.07
C PHE A 100 -1.33 10.06 3.89
N ILE A 101 -0.51 10.96 3.34
CA ILE A 101 0.94 10.73 3.18
C ILE A 101 1.64 10.45 4.53
N PRO A 102 1.35 11.17 5.64
CA PRO A 102 1.93 10.83 6.94
C PRO A 102 1.58 9.43 7.45
N LEU A 103 0.44 8.86 7.01
CA LEU A 103 0.07 7.49 7.35
C LEU A 103 1.00 6.43 6.74
N ILE A 104 1.78 6.79 5.72
CA ILE A 104 2.80 5.91 5.13
C ILE A 104 3.90 5.59 6.17
N VAL A 105 4.24 6.54 7.04
CA VAL A 105 5.29 6.37 8.08
C VAL A 105 4.94 5.21 9.02
N VAL A 106 3.69 5.15 9.47
CA VAL A 106 3.19 4.15 10.41
C VAL A 106 2.54 2.94 9.71
N ASN A 107 2.71 2.83 8.41
CA ASN A 107 2.12 1.75 7.62
C ASN A 107 2.72 0.40 8.02
N CYS A 108 1.87 -0.52 8.45
CA CYS A 108 2.25 -1.86 8.91
C CYS A 108 3.02 -2.66 7.84
N ILE A 109 2.80 -2.39 6.54
CA ILE A 109 3.54 -3.05 5.45
C ILE A 109 5.00 -2.65 5.49
N ILE A 110 5.29 -1.34 5.56
CA ILE A 110 6.65 -0.82 5.50
C ILE A 110 7.43 -1.26 6.73
N LEU A 111 6.85 -1.06 7.92
CA LEU A 111 7.48 -1.48 9.18
C LEU A 111 7.62 -3.01 9.24
N GLY A 112 6.60 -3.74 8.86
CA GLY A 112 6.61 -5.20 8.89
C GLY A 112 7.66 -5.79 7.93
N ARG A 113 7.83 -5.25 6.72
CA ARG A 113 8.86 -5.73 5.77
C ARG A 113 10.25 -5.25 6.15
N ALA A 114 10.39 -4.06 6.72
CA ALA A 114 11.64 -3.59 7.28
C ALA A 114 12.23 -4.56 8.32
N GLU A 115 11.38 -4.98 9.27
CA GLU A 115 11.78 -5.89 10.35
C GLU A 115 11.87 -7.36 9.88
N ALA A 116 10.85 -7.85 9.15
CA ALA A 116 10.77 -9.26 8.78
C ALA A 116 11.75 -9.64 7.67
N PHE A 117 12.02 -8.77 6.73
CA PHE A 117 12.79 -9.08 5.53
C PHE A 117 14.07 -8.25 5.39
N ALA A 118 14.01 -6.92 5.37
CA ALA A 118 15.16 -6.06 5.10
C ALA A 118 16.25 -6.17 6.17
N ALA A 119 15.86 -6.28 7.44
CA ALA A 119 16.78 -6.47 8.55
C ALA A 119 17.55 -7.80 8.51
N LYS A 120 17.00 -8.83 7.86
CA LYS A 120 17.58 -10.19 7.84
C LYS A 120 18.30 -10.52 6.53
N ASN A 121 17.87 -9.93 5.42
CA ASN A 121 18.38 -10.22 4.08
C ASN A 121 19.33 -9.13 3.57
N GLY A 122 20.02 -9.43 2.45
CA GLY A 122 20.89 -8.49 1.77
C GLY A 122 20.12 -7.42 0.98
N VAL A 123 20.83 -6.44 0.47
CA VAL A 123 20.28 -5.27 -0.24
C VAL A 123 19.48 -5.68 -1.49
N VAL A 124 20.04 -6.54 -2.34
CA VAL A 124 19.40 -6.92 -3.62
C VAL A 124 18.07 -7.65 -3.41
N PRO A 125 17.96 -8.71 -2.59
CA PRO A 125 16.68 -9.35 -2.30
C PRO A 125 15.66 -8.39 -1.69
N SER A 126 16.10 -7.44 -0.85
CA SER A 126 15.23 -6.47 -0.18
C SER A 126 14.60 -5.47 -1.15
N ILE A 127 15.30 -5.09 -2.22
CA ILE A 127 14.74 -4.26 -3.29
C ILE A 127 13.66 -5.03 -4.05
N PHE A 128 13.93 -6.28 -4.46
CA PHE A 128 12.95 -7.10 -5.16
C PHE A 128 11.71 -7.39 -4.32
N ASP A 129 11.88 -7.56 -3.02
CA ASP A 129 10.78 -7.69 -2.08
C ASP A 129 9.95 -6.40 -2.01
N GLY A 130 10.60 -5.24 -1.90
CA GLY A 130 9.93 -3.94 -1.91
C GLY A 130 9.10 -3.71 -3.17
N ILE A 131 9.63 -4.07 -4.34
CA ILE A 131 8.90 -3.98 -5.62
C ILE A 131 7.71 -4.94 -5.63
N GLY A 132 7.91 -6.21 -5.28
CA GLY A 132 6.86 -7.23 -5.29
C GLY A 132 5.70 -6.90 -4.35
N MET A 133 6.01 -6.54 -3.11
CA MET A 133 5.03 -6.16 -2.12
C MET A 133 4.35 -4.83 -2.45
N GLY A 134 5.10 -3.84 -2.95
CA GLY A 134 4.57 -2.55 -3.38
C GLY A 134 3.60 -2.66 -4.54
N LEU A 135 3.92 -3.48 -5.55
CA LEU A 135 3.01 -3.78 -6.67
C LEU A 135 1.76 -4.52 -6.18
N GLY A 136 1.92 -5.54 -5.35
CA GLY A 136 0.80 -6.28 -4.77
C GLY A 136 -0.15 -5.36 -4.00
N PHE A 137 0.40 -4.41 -3.24
CA PHE A 137 -0.37 -3.40 -2.52
C PHE A 137 -1.08 -2.42 -3.45
N THR A 138 -0.40 -1.92 -4.46
CA THR A 138 -0.98 -0.99 -5.44
C THR A 138 -2.16 -1.62 -6.19
N ILE A 139 -2.01 -2.88 -6.62
CA ILE A 139 -3.08 -3.62 -7.28
C ILE A 139 -4.28 -3.80 -6.34
N ALA A 140 -4.03 -4.17 -5.08
CA ALA A 140 -5.09 -4.35 -4.09
C ALA A 140 -5.85 -3.05 -3.80
N LEU A 141 -5.15 -1.92 -3.62
CA LEU A 141 -5.76 -0.60 -3.41
C LEU A 141 -6.57 -0.15 -4.62
N THR A 142 -6.05 -0.34 -5.83
CA THR A 142 -6.73 0.05 -7.07
C THR A 142 -7.99 -0.79 -7.26
N LEU A 143 -7.91 -2.09 -7.04
CA LEU A 143 -9.06 -3.00 -7.16
C LEU A 143 -10.16 -2.63 -6.13
N LEU A 144 -9.78 -2.40 -4.87
CA LEU A 144 -10.73 -2.00 -3.85
C LEU A 144 -11.31 -0.60 -4.13
N GLY A 145 -10.48 0.35 -4.58
CA GLY A 145 -10.92 1.68 -4.98
C GLY A 145 -11.90 1.62 -6.15
N ALA A 146 -11.62 0.82 -7.17
CA ALA A 146 -12.50 0.64 -8.32
C ALA A 146 -13.85 0.00 -7.92
N THR A 147 -13.86 -1.02 -7.07
CA THR A 147 -15.10 -1.64 -6.58
C THR A 147 -15.93 -0.66 -5.74
N ARG A 148 -15.31 0.12 -4.88
CA ARG A 148 -16.00 1.13 -4.06
C ARG A 148 -16.53 2.29 -4.89
N GLU A 149 -15.76 2.77 -5.86
CA GLU A 149 -16.18 3.84 -6.78
C GLU A 149 -17.35 3.37 -7.65
N LEU A 150 -17.31 2.12 -8.14
CA LEU A 150 -18.40 1.53 -8.92
C LEU A 150 -19.70 1.41 -8.12
N LEU A 151 -19.62 0.90 -6.88
CA LEU A 151 -20.79 0.68 -6.03
C LEU A 151 -21.31 1.99 -5.39
N GLY A 152 -20.43 2.95 -5.13
CA GLY A 152 -20.78 4.20 -4.46
C GLY A 152 -21.29 5.30 -5.38
N THR A 153 -20.65 5.47 -6.53
CA THR A 153 -20.95 6.58 -7.47
C THR A 153 -21.33 6.12 -8.87
N GLY A 154 -21.20 4.81 -9.17
CA GLY A 154 -21.44 4.28 -10.52
C GLY A 154 -20.41 4.72 -11.55
N LYS A 155 -19.28 5.30 -11.10
CA LYS A 155 -18.15 5.72 -11.93
C LYS A 155 -16.95 4.80 -11.68
N VAL A 156 -16.10 4.62 -12.68
CA VAL A 156 -14.79 3.99 -12.52
C VAL A 156 -13.78 4.80 -13.33
N PHE A 157 -12.71 5.28 -12.71
CA PHE A 157 -11.72 6.16 -13.33
C PHE A 157 -12.37 7.41 -14.01
N SER A 158 -13.35 8.02 -13.34
CA SER A 158 -14.11 9.18 -13.86
C SER A 158 -15.00 8.88 -15.07
N MET A 159 -15.14 7.62 -15.50
CA MET A 159 -16.07 7.21 -16.56
C MET A 159 -17.38 6.75 -15.90
N THR A 160 -18.49 7.38 -16.29
CA THR A 160 -19.85 7.03 -15.82
C THR A 160 -20.32 5.73 -16.48
N ILE A 161 -20.55 4.69 -15.67
CA ILE A 161 -21.05 3.39 -16.13
C ILE A 161 -22.56 3.27 -15.82
N PHE A 162 -22.98 3.76 -14.66
CA PHE A 162 -24.37 3.76 -14.23
C PHE A 162 -24.82 5.18 -13.82
N PRO A 163 -26.16 5.49 -13.92
CA PRO A 163 -26.68 6.76 -13.45
C PRO A 163 -26.51 6.90 -11.94
N GLU A 164 -26.14 8.08 -11.49
CA GLU A 164 -25.82 8.41 -10.08
C GLU A 164 -26.92 8.09 -9.07
N SER A 165 -28.17 7.96 -9.54
CA SER A 165 -29.34 7.66 -8.68
C SER A 165 -29.32 6.27 -8.03
N TYR A 166 -28.46 5.35 -8.48
CA TYR A 166 -28.30 3.99 -7.91
C TYR A 166 -27.07 3.85 -7.01
N GLY A 167 -26.27 4.89 -6.83
CA GLY A 167 -25.09 4.87 -5.98
C GLY A 167 -25.45 4.74 -4.50
N ALA A 168 -24.96 3.67 -3.84
CA ALA A 168 -25.13 3.50 -2.41
C ALA A 168 -24.01 4.25 -1.66
N LEU A 169 -24.34 5.42 -1.13
CA LEU A 169 -23.40 6.30 -0.41
C LEU A 169 -22.66 5.60 0.74
N ILE A 170 -23.23 4.51 1.26
CA ILE A 170 -22.62 3.72 2.33
C ILE A 170 -21.28 3.11 1.91
N PHE A 171 -21.09 2.80 0.61
CA PHE A 171 -19.83 2.23 0.09
C PHE A 171 -18.72 3.27 -0.07
N VAL A 172 -19.05 4.55 -0.13
CA VAL A 172 -18.05 5.64 -0.11
C VAL A 172 -17.51 5.86 1.31
N LEU A 173 -18.36 5.63 2.31
CA LEU A 173 -18.02 5.76 3.72
C LEU A 173 -17.15 4.59 4.22
N ALA A 174 -16.47 4.78 5.36
CA ALA A 174 -15.59 3.78 5.96
C ALA A 174 -16.26 2.40 6.23
N PRO A 175 -17.51 2.31 6.72
CA PRO A 175 -18.17 1.01 6.91
C PRO A 175 -18.29 0.20 5.61
N GLY A 176 -18.58 0.86 4.49
CA GLY A 176 -18.67 0.20 3.18
C GLY A 176 -17.32 -0.31 2.68
N ALA A 177 -16.21 0.34 3.07
CA ALA A 177 -14.88 -0.15 2.75
C ALA A 177 -14.60 -1.52 3.39
N PHE A 178 -15.02 -1.72 4.65
CA PHE A 178 -14.89 -3.01 5.33
C PHE A 178 -15.72 -4.11 4.65
N ILE A 179 -16.97 -3.79 4.26
CA ILE A 179 -17.84 -4.75 3.57
C ILE A 179 -17.26 -5.13 2.21
N ALA A 180 -16.82 -4.14 1.40
CA ALA A 180 -16.21 -4.38 0.11
C ALA A 180 -14.93 -5.20 0.22
N LEU A 181 -14.07 -4.88 1.19
CA LEU A 181 -12.83 -5.59 1.45
C LEU A 181 -13.11 -7.05 1.88
N GLY A 182 -14.03 -7.26 2.83
CA GLY A 182 -14.40 -8.60 3.28
C GLY A 182 -14.94 -9.47 2.14
N TYR A 183 -15.74 -8.88 1.25
CA TYR A 183 -16.28 -9.58 0.08
C TYR A 183 -15.18 -9.94 -0.92
N LEU A 184 -14.24 -9.02 -1.20
CA LEU A 184 -13.08 -9.30 -2.07
C LEU A 184 -12.18 -10.39 -1.49
N ILE A 185 -11.89 -10.36 -0.19
CA ILE A 185 -11.10 -11.41 0.48
C ILE A 185 -11.80 -12.76 0.36
N ALA A 186 -13.12 -12.81 0.56
CA ALA A 186 -13.89 -14.05 0.44
C ALA A 186 -13.83 -14.64 -0.98
N ILE A 187 -13.95 -13.78 -2.01
CA ILE A 187 -13.83 -14.20 -3.42
C ILE A 187 -12.42 -14.73 -3.72
N ILE A 188 -11.39 -13.98 -3.33
CA ILE A 188 -9.99 -14.35 -3.59
C ILE A 188 -9.65 -15.67 -2.87
N ASN A 189 -10.11 -15.83 -1.64
CA ASN A 189 -9.90 -17.06 -0.87
C ASN A 189 -10.60 -18.26 -1.52
N LYS A 190 -11.81 -18.08 -2.03
CA LYS A 190 -12.55 -19.12 -2.74
C LYS A 190 -11.87 -19.54 -4.06
N ILE A 191 -11.23 -18.60 -4.75
CA ILE A 191 -10.48 -18.91 -5.99
C ILE A 191 -9.15 -19.60 -5.68
N ARG A 192 -8.55 -19.26 -4.54
CA ARG A 192 -7.22 -19.77 -4.14
C ARG A 192 -7.27 -21.14 -3.47
N THR A 193 -8.36 -21.48 -2.82
CA THR A 193 -8.62 -22.83 -2.26
C THR A 193 -9.60 -23.56 -3.19
N PRO A 194 -9.10 -24.47 -4.06
CA PRO A 194 -9.96 -25.35 -4.85
C PRO A 194 -10.68 -26.37 -3.98
#